data_74351fc54afeb1bb6d0f75297887c4be
#
_entry.id   74351fc54afeb1bb6d0f75297887c4be
#
_cell.length_a   1.000
_cell.length_b   1.000
_cell.length_c   1.000
_cell.angle_alpha   90.00
_cell.angle_beta   90.00
_cell.angle_gamma   90.00
#
_symmetry.space_group_name_H-M   'P 1'
#
loop_
_entity.id
_entity.type
_entity.pdbx_description
1 polymer ?
#
loop_
_entity_poly.entity_id
_entity_poly.type
_entity_poly.pdbx_seq_one_letter_code
_entity_poly.pdbx_strand_id
1 'polypeptide(L)'
;HSWITYRLGEFYLNYAEAIFQYTGSADNAGEFGMTACEAVNIIRNRTDVKMPEFPTGLSADAFWNKYQNERMVELAFEGHRFYDLRRWKDGDKLKSIIEMKLTKNEDGTITYKRNVVNRVWDDKMYLFPIPQSERMKNPNLSQNAGW
;
A
#
# COMPACT_ATOMS: atom_id res chain seq x y z
N HIS A 1 -9.21 -7.08 -24.45
CA HIS A 1 -8.60 -7.19 -23.14
C HIS A 1 -9.63 -6.81 -22.07
N SER A 2 -9.85 -7.70 -21.10
CA SER A 2 -10.69 -7.41 -19.93
C SER A 2 -9.83 -6.70 -18.89
N TRP A 3 -10.30 -5.56 -18.39
CA TRP A 3 -9.67 -4.89 -17.26
C TRP A 3 -10.18 -5.52 -15.96
N ILE A 4 -9.27 -6.02 -15.12
CA ILE A 4 -9.62 -6.59 -13.83
C ILE A 4 -9.81 -5.43 -12.86
N THR A 5 -11.04 -5.20 -12.41
CA THR A 5 -11.38 -4.15 -11.45
C THR A 5 -11.11 -4.60 -10.01
N TYR A 6 -11.44 -5.87 -9.71
CA TYR A 6 -11.25 -6.49 -8.40
C TYR A 6 -10.78 -7.93 -8.56
N ARG A 7 -9.97 -8.40 -7.62
CA ARG A 7 -9.54 -9.79 -7.55
C ARG A 7 -9.55 -10.29 -6.10
N LEU A 8 -9.69 -11.61 -5.93
CA LEU A 8 -9.87 -12.24 -4.62
C LEU A 8 -8.74 -11.91 -3.63
N GLY A 9 -7.49 -11.80 -4.09
CA GLY A 9 -6.36 -11.41 -3.25
C GLY A 9 -6.54 -10.05 -2.57
N GLU A 10 -7.13 -9.08 -3.26
CA GLU A 10 -7.45 -7.78 -2.68
C GLU A 10 -8.49 -7.90 -1.55
N PHE A 11 -9.51 -8.75 -1.71
CA PHE A 11 -10.51 -8.96 -0.67
C PHE A 11 -9.90 -9.52 0.61
N TYR A 12 -9.01 -10.52 0.52
CA TYR A 12 -8.30 -11.04 1.69
C TYR A 12 -7.42 -10.00 2.35
N LEU A 13 -6.74 -9.16 1.59
CA LEU A 13 -5.95 -8.06 2.15
C LEU A 13 -6.85 -7.01 2.81
N ASN A 14 -7.96 -6.63 2.18
CA ASN A 14 -8.91 -5.69 2.78
C ASN A 14 -9.48 -6.24 4.08
N TYR A 15 -9.82 -7.53 4.12
CA TYR A 15 -10.28 -8.21 5.33
C TYR A 15 -9.18 -8.20 6.41
N ALA A 16 -7.95 -8.59 6.07
CA ALA A 16 -6.83 -8.61 7.01
C ALA A 16 -6.59 -7.24 7.65
N GLU A 17 -6.67 -6.18 6.87
CA GLU A 17 -6.56 -4.82 7.40
C GLU A 17 -7.72 -4.47 8.32
N ALA A 18 -8.95 -4.75 7.89
CA ALA A 18 -10.14 -4.41 8.66
C ALA A 18 -10.16 -5.12 10.03
N ILE A 19 -9.89 -6.43 10.06
CA ILE A 19 -9.88 -7.19 11.31
C ILE A 19 -8.72 -6.77 12.22
N PHE A 20 -7.54 -6.48 11.66
CA PHE A 20 -6.42 -5.97 12.43
C PHE A 20 -6.72 -4.61 13.05
N GLN A 21 -7.31 -3.68 12.30
CA GLN A 21 -7.69 -2.36 12.82
C GLN A 21 -8.79 -2.45 13.88
N TYR A 22 -9.70 -3.39 13.72
CA TYR A 22 -10.79 -3.60 14.68
C TYR A 22 -10.32 -4.22 16.00
N THR A 23 -9.45 -5.24 15.92
CA THR A 23 -9.01 -6.01 17.11
C THR A 23 -7.73 -5.50 17.75
N GLY A 24 -6.93 -4.72 17.02
CA GLY A 24 -5.57 -4.31 17.42
C GLY A 24 -4.56 -5.46 17.40
N SER A 25 -4.91 -6.63 16.90
CA SER A 25 -4.09 -7.84 16.92
C SER A 25 -4.15 -8.59 15.60
N ALA A 26 -3.01 -9.13 15.16
CA ALA A 26 -2.93 -9.94 13.96
C ALA A 26 -3.52 -11.35 14.14
N ASP A 27 -3.58 -11.83 15.38
CA ASP A 27 -3.96 -13.21 15.73
C ASP A 27 -5.32 -13.29 16.43
N ASN A 28 -6.06 -12.18 16.50
CA ASN A 28 -7.40 -12.13 17.04
C ASN A 28 -8.43 -11.99 15.93
N ALA A 29 -9.29 -12.97 15.79
CA ALA A 29 -10.37 -12.97 14.80
C ALA A 29 -11.62 -12.18 15.24
N GLY A 30 -11.69 -11.72 16.51
CA GLY A 30 -12.92 -11.17 17.06
C GLY A 30 -14.07 -12.18 16.93
N GLU A 31 -15.22 -11.71 16.42
CA GLU A 31 -16.41 -12.53 16.13
C GLU A 31 -16.47 -13.04 14.67
N PHE A 32 -15.43 -12.77 13.85
CA PHE A 32 -15.50 -12.97 12.40
C PHE A 32 -14.86 -14.27 11.89
N GLY A 33 -14.29 -15.08 12.78
CA GLY A 33 -13.84 -16.44 12.49
C GLY A 33 -12.53 -16.59 11.72
N MET A 34 -11.88 -15.49 11.29
CA MET A 34 -10.58 -15.51 10.62
C MET A 34 -9.70 -14.36 11.12
N THR A 35 -8.45 -14.63 11.43
CA THR A 35 -7.48 -13.63 11.88
C THR A 35 -6.87 -12.86 10.70
N ALA A 36 -6.23 -11.73 10.99
CA ALA A 36 -5.50 -10.97 9.97
C ALA A 36 -4.33 -11.77 9.38
N CYS A 37 -3.60 -12.51 10.22
CA CYS A 37 -2.53 -13.39 9.76
C CYS A 37 -3.04 -14.49 8.84
N GLU A 38 -4.13 -15.17 9.19
CA GLU A 38 -4.73 -16.22 8.36
C GLU A 38 -5.15 -15.69 7.00
N ALA A 39 -5.80 -14.52 6.95
CA ALA A 39 -6.23 -13.91 5.70
C ALA A 39 -5.05 -13.58 4.76
N VAL A 40 -3.95 -13.06 5.29
CA VAL A 40 -2.72 -12.83 4.51
C VAL A 40 -2.12 -14.16 4.05
N ASN A 41 -2.09 -15.16 4.93
CA ASN A 41 -1.49 -16.46 4.62
C ASN A 41 -2.24 -17.24 3.55
N ILE A 42 -3.55 -17.03 3.38
CA ILE A 42 -4.30 -17.59 2.23
C ILE A 42 -3.66 -17.14 0.91
N ILE A 43 -3.25 -15.88 0.80
CA ILE A 43 -2.61 -15.35 -0.41
C ILE A 43 -1.22 -15.94 -0.58
N ARG A 44 -0.43 -15.99 0.50
CA ARG A 44 0.96 -16.46 0.48
C ARG A 44 1.07 -17.96 0.20
N ASN A 45 0.08 -18.74 0.66
CA ASN A 45 0.03 -20.20 0.48
C ASN A 45 -0.54 -20.66 -0.87
N ARG A 46 -0.87 -19.74 -1.78
CA ARG A 46 -1.32 -20.13 -3.12
C ARG A 46 -0.35 -21.11 -3.76
N THR A 47 -0.89 -22.09 -4.45
CA THR A 47 -0.13 -23.24 -5.02
C THR A 47 1.02 -22.81 -5.94
N ASP A 48 0.82 -21.69 -6.64
CA ASP A 48 1.77 -21.08 -7.57
C ASP A 48 2.79 -20.13 -6.92
N VAL A 49 2.53 -19.69 -5.69
CA VAL A 49 3.36 -18.70 -4.97
C VAL A 49 4.22 -19.34 -3.88
N LYS A 50 3.60 -20.08 -2.97
CA LYS A 50 4.25 -20.80 -1.86
C LYS A 50 5.26 -19.97 -1.07
N MET A 51 4.86 -18.77 -0.68
CA MET A 51 5.69 -17.89 0.16
C MET A 51 5.62 -18.35 1.63
N PRO A 52 6.69 -18.14 2.42
CA PRO A 52 6.64 -18.38 3.86
C PRO A 52 5.50 -17.62 4.53
N GLU A 53 4.78 -18.27 5.43
CA GLU A 53 3.68 -17.68 6.17
C GLU A 53 4.13 -16.51 7.05
N PHE A 54 3.23 -15.58 7.34
CA PHE A 54 3.39 -14.68 8.45
C PHE A 54 3.32 -15.49 9.75
N PRO A 55 4.31 -15.36 10.64
CA PRO A 55 4.27 -16.06 11.91
C PRO A 55 3.19 -15.48 12.82
N THR A 56 2.65 -16.29 13.69
CA THR A 56 1.82 -15.87 14.82
C THR A 56 2.64 -15.14 15.88
N GLY A 57 2.00 -14.37 16.76
CA GLY A 57 2.67 -13.66 17.84
C GLY A 57 3.40 -12.40 17.41
N LEU A 58 3.16 -11.88 16.23
CA LEU A 58 3.71 -10.59 15.82
C LEU A 58 3.13 -9.46 16.68
N SER A 59 4.00 -8.52 17.07
CA SER A 59 3.50 -7.25 17.62
C SER A 59 2.67 -6.50 16.57
N ALA A 60 1.78 -5.61 17.02
CA ALA A 60 0.94 -4.82 16.13
C ALA A 60 1.77 -4.06 15.07
N ASP A 61 2.85 -3.40 15.49
CA ASP A 61 3.73 -2.68 14.57
C ASP A 61 4.46 -3.60 13.59
N ALA A 62 4.93 -4.76 14.07
CA ALA A 62 5.62 -5.73 13.22
C ALA A 62 4.68 -6.31 12.17
N PHE A 63 3.45 -6.66 12.56
CA PHE A 63 2.43 -7.11 11.63
C PHE A 63 2.08 -6.00 10.63
N TRP A 64 1.80 -4.79 11.09
CA TRP A 64 1.39 -3.68 10.25
C TRP A 64 2.44 -3.36 9.17
N ASN A 65 3.71 -3.30 9.55
CA ASN A 65 4.80 -3.08 8.60
C ASN A 65 4.90 -4.20 7.54
N LYS A 66 4.77 -5.47 7.98
CA LYS A 66 4.76 -6.62 7.06
C LYS A 66 3.54 -6.58 6.13
N TYR A 67 2.36 -6.30 6.67
CA TYR A 67 1.12 -6.19 5.92
C TYR A 67 1.18 -5.11 4.84
N GLN A 68 1.66 -3.91 5.19
CA GLN A 68 1.82 -2.83 4.21
C GLN A 68 2.75 -3.22 3.06
N ASN A 69 3.83 -3.96 3.37
CA ASN A 69 4.73 -4.48 2.34
C ASN A 69 4.08 -5.56 1.49
N GLU A 70 3.38 -6.50 2.12
CA GLU A 70 2.64 -7.56 1.41
C GLU A 70 1.62 -6.97 0.44
N ARG A 71 0.82 -6.02 0.90
CA ARG A 71 -0.16 -5.33 0.07
C ARG A 71 0.50 -4.58 -1.10
N MET A 72 1.62 -3.93 -0.86
CA MET A 72 2.38 -3.23 -1.92
C MET A 72 2.89 -4.18 -2.99
N VAL A 73 3.37 -5.36 -2.59
CA VAL A 73 3.91 -6.37 -3.51
C VAL A 73 2.79 -7.10 -4.25
N GLU A 74 1.78 -7.57 -3.52
CA GLU A 74 0.67 -8.34 -4.08
C GLU A 74 -0.17 -7.52 -5.08
N LEU A 75 -0.42 -6.23 -4.78
CA LEU A 75 -1.20 -5.34 -5.64
C LEU A 75 -0.31 -4.39 -6.46
N ALA A 76 0.93 -4.83 -6.77
CA ALA A 76 1.85 -4.04 -7.57
C ALA A 76 1.26 -3.74 -8.96
N PHE A 77 1.41 -2.49 -9.42
CA PHE A 77 0.89 -1.99 -10.72
C PHE A 77 -0.64 -1.92 -10.85
N GLU A 78 -1.38 -2.19 -9.77
CA GLU A 78 -2.85 -2.12 -9.77
C GLU A 78 -3.38 -0.77 -9.24
N GLY A 79 -2.50 0.22 -9.03
CA GLY A 79 -2.88 1.58 -8.63
C GLY A 79 -3.12 1.79 -7.12
N HIS A 80 -3.12 0.72 -6.32
CA HIS A 80 -3.48 0.78 -4.89
C HIS A 80 -2.51 1.59 -4.03
N ARG A 81 -1.20 1.45 -4.23
CA ARG A 81 -0.16 2.05 -3.36
C ARG A 81 -0.31 3.55 -3.17
N PHE A 82 -0.69 4.26 -4.23
CA PHE A 82 -0.89 5.71 -4.19
C PHE A 82 -1.98 6.13 -3.20
N TYR A 83 -3.09 5.39 -3.17
CA TYR A 83 -4.21 5.65 -2.27
C TYR A 83 -3.95 5.10 -0.87
N ASP A 84 -3.33 3.94 -0.75
CA ASP A 84 -2.97 3.31 0.52
C ASP A 84 -2.11 4.25 1.38
N LEU A 85 -1.05 4.81 0.84
CA LEU A 85 -0.18 5.74 1.57
C LEU A 85 -0.93 7.00 2.04
N ARG A 86 -1.92 7.45 1.28
CA ARG A 86 -2.76 8.60 1.67
C ARG A 86 -3.73 8.24 2.79
N ARG A 87 -4.46 7.15 2.66
CA ARG A 87 -5.44 6.74 3.67
C ARG A 87 -4.79 6.29 4.98
N TRP A 88 -3.57 5.72 4.92
CA TRP A 88 -2.77 5.37 6.10
C TRP A 88 -2.04 6.56 6.74
N LYS A 89 -2.07 7.72 6.12
CA LYS A 89 -1.31 8.91 6.53
C LYS A 89 0.21 8.70 6.52
N ASP A 90 0.70 7.86 5.62
CA ASP A 90 2.10 7.49 5.44
C ASP A 90 2.82 8.34 4.37
N GLY A 91 2.41 9.58 4.18
CA GLY A 91 2.94 10.49 3.15
C GLY A 91 4.45 10.71 3.23
N ASP A 92 5.03 10.61 4.41
CA ASP A 92 6.48 10.70 4.61
C ASP A 92 7.27 9.65 3.81
N LYS A 93 6.69 8.48 3.56
CA LYS A 93 7.28 7.45 2.70
C LYS A 93 7.39 7.88 1.24
N LEU A 94 6.73 8.97 0.85
CA LEU A 94 6.81 9.55 -0.50
C LEU A 94 7.89 10.64 -0.63
N LYS A 95 8.47 11.11 0.47
CA LYS A 95 9.52 12.14 0.46
C LYS A 95 10.82 11.65 -0.18
N SER A 96 11.09 10.35 -0.09
CA SER A 96 12.26 9.75 -0.74
C SER A 96 11.90 8.43 -1.38
N ILE A 97 12.25 8.27 -2.65
CA ILE A 97 12.03 7.05 -3.41
C ILE A 97 13.38 6.47 -3.77
N ILE A 98 13.48 5.15 -3.59
CA ILE A 98 14.65 4.40 -3.99
C ILE A 98 14.46 3.93 -5.42
N GLU A 99 15.37 4.33 -6.28
CA GLU A 99 15.47 3.84 -7.64
C GLU A 99 16.72 2.98 -7.82
N MET A 100 16.70 2.10 -8.79
CA MET A 100 17.87 1.33 -9.21
C MET A 100 18.39 1.87 -10.53
N LYS A 101 19.57 2.52 -10.50
CA LYS A 101 20.26 2.95 -11.70
C LYS A 101 21.05 1.77 -12.28
N LEU A 102 20.72 1.40 -13.51
CA LEU A 102 21.43 0.38 -14.27
C LEU A 102 22.37 1.07 -15.26
N THR A 103 23.63 0.69 -15.25
CA THR A 103 24.62 1.18 -16.22
C THR A 103 25.20 -0.02 -16.95
N LYS A 104 25.08 -0.05 -18.28
CA LYS A 104 25.74 -1.04 -19.12
C LYS A 104 27.18 -0.57 -19.37
N ASN A 105 28.16 -1.36 -18.96
CA ASN A 105 29.56 -1.11 -19.14
C ASN A 105 30.01 -1.50 -20.57
N GLU A 106 31.21 -1.03 -20.99
CA GLU A 106 31.77 -1.32 -22.30
C GLU A 106 32.05 -2.82 -22.52
N ASP A 107 32.35 -3.57 -21.45
CA ASP A 107 32.55 -5.01 -21.45
C ASP A 107 31.23 -5.82 -21.52
N GLY A 108 30.06 -5.13 -21.61
CA GLY A 108 28.74 -5.73 -21.67
C GLY A 108 28.14 -6.10 -20.30
N THR A 109 28.89 -5.94 -19.22
CA THR A 109 28.36 -6.16 -17.85
C THR A 109 27.39 -5.06 -17.45
N ILE A 110 26.50 -5.36 -16.47
CA ILE A 110 25.55 -4.38 -15.92
C ILE A 110 25.90 -4.09 -14.48
N THR A 111 26.15 -2.82 -14.19
CA THR A 111 26.35 -2.32 -12.83
C THR A 111 25.03 -1.78 -12.28
N TYR A 112 24.70 -2.19 -11.06
CA TYR A 112 23.50 -1.77 -10.34
C TYR A 112 23.88 -0.79 -9.22
N LYS A 113 23.32 0.40 -9.24
CA LYS A 113 23.55 1.39 -8.19
C LYS A 113 22.21 1.85 -7.61
N ARG A 114 22.06 1.68 -6.29
CA ARG A 114 20.93 2.23 -5.55
C ARG A 114 21.07 3.75 -5.47
N ASN A 115 20.03 4.47 -5.87
CA ASN A 115 19.97 5.91 -5.81
C ASN A 115 18.72 6.35 -5.03
N VAL A 116 18.79 7.48 -4.33
CA VAL A 116 17.66 8.06 -3.59
C VAL A 116 17.23 9.33 -4.32
N VAL A 117 15.97 9.36 -4.73
CA VAL A 117 15.35 10.53 -5.34
C VAL A 117 14.46 11.20 -4.30
N ASN A 118 14.78 12.43 -3.94
CA ASN A 118 13.98 13.21 -3.02
C ASN A 118 12.79 13.82 -3.76
N ARG A 119 11.62 13.77 -3.15
CA ARG A 119 10.37 14.35 -3.63
C ARG A 119 9.78 15.30 -2.60
N VAL A 120 8.99 16.24 -3.06
CA VAL A 120 8.22 17.13 -2.18
C VAL A 120 6.95 16.41 -1.75
N TRP A 121 6.71 16.40 -0.46
CA TRP A 121 5.45 15.99 0.16
C TRP A 121 5.01 17.03 1.17
N ASP A 122 3.75 17.40 1.12
CA ASP A 122 3.08 18.31 2.05
C ASP A 122 1.76 17.65 2.50
N ASP A 123 1.34 17.85 3.73
CA ASP A 123 0.15 17.21 4.29
C ASP A 123 -1.14 17.55 3.54
N LYS A 124 -1.21 18.70 2.90
CA LYS A 124 -2.33 19.03 1.99
C LYS A 124 -2.52 17.99 0.88
N MET A 125 -1.44 17.29 0.49
CA MET A 125 -1.45 16.27 -0.57
C MET A 125 -2.17 14.97 -0.17
N TYR A 126 -2.60 14.82 1.08
CA TYR A 126 -3.50 13.72 1.46
C TYR A 126 -4.87 13.84 0.76
N LEU A 127 -5.30 15.05 0.46
CA LEU A 127 -6.50 15.33 -0.32
C LEU A 127 -6.13 15.97 -1.65
N PHE A 128 -6.91 15.72 -2.68
CA PHE A 128 -6.74 16.43 -3.94
C PHE A 128 -7.36 17.83 -3.86
N PRO A 129 -6.80 18.82 -4.58
CA PRO A 129 -7.48 20.09 -4.73
C PRO A 129 -8.79 19.89 -5.50
N ILE A 130 -9.83 20.58 -5.06
CA ILE A 130 -11.08 20.65 -5.82
C ILE A 130 -10.83 21.50 -7.06
N PRO A 131 -11.13 21.01 -8.28
CA PRO A 131 -10.91 21.77 -9.51
C PRO A 131 -11.57 23.13 -9.47
N GLN A 132 -10.87 24.17 -9.94
CA GLN A 132 -11.39 25.53 -9.95
C GLN A 132 -12.73 25.64 -10.71
N SER A 133 -12.87 24.86 -11.82
CA SER A 133 -14.12 24.81 -12.59
C SER A 133 -15.33 24.35 -11.75
N GLU A 134 -15.15 23.43 -10.82
CA GLU A 134 -16.23 22.95 -9.96
C GLU A 134 -16.58 24.00 -8.88
N ARG A 135 -15.57 24.65 -8.32
CA ARG A 135 -15.78 25.73 -7.35
C ARG A 135 -16.50 26.95 -7.97
N MET A 136 -16.23 27.23 -9.24
CA MET A 136 -16.93 28.32 -9.95
C MET A 136 -18.41 28.00 -10.19
N LYS A 137 -18.79 26.71 -10.31
CA LYS A 137 -20.19 26.29 -10.44
C LYS A 137 -20.96 26.33 -9.12
N ASN A 138 -20.25 26.17 -8.00
CA ASN A 138 -20.86 26.17 -6.67
C ASN A 138 -20.07 27.06 -5.71
N PRO A 139 -20.53 28.31 -5.48
CA PRO A 139 -19.82 29.26 -4.61
C PRO A 139 -19.75 28.83 -3.13
N ASN A 140 -20.57 27.86 -2.71
CA ASN A 140 -20.52 27.30 -1.36
C ASN A 140 -19.44 26.21 -1.20
N LEU A 141 -18.76 25.83 -2.29
CA LEU A 141 -17.74 24.80 -2.26
C LEU A 141 -16.38 25.40 -1.92
N SER A 142 -15.99 25.27 -0.64
CA SER A 142 -14.66 25.70 -0.17
C SER A 142 -13.57 24.75 -0.64
N GLN A 143 -12.36 25.24 -0.80
CA GLN A 143 -11.20 24.41 -1.14
C GLN A 143 -10.75 23.57 0.05
N ASN A 144 -10.12 22.42 -0.23
CA ASN A 144 -9.43 21.64 0.77
C ASN A 144 -8.29 22.45 1.41
N ALA A 145 -8.06 22.24 2.71
CA ALA A 145 -7.07 23.00 3.45
C ALA A 145 -5.67 22.92 2.81
N GLY A 146 -5.04 24.09 2.69
CA GLY A 146 -3.69 24.22 2.15
C GLY A 146 -3.58 24.34 0.62
N TRP A 147 -4.69 24.23 -0.11
CA TRP A 147 -4.75 24.41 -1.57
C TRP A 147 -5.28 25.77 -1.99
#